data_bfaaef0bd9ec295479b163cff1c72c26
#
_entry.id   bfaaef0bd9ec295479b163cff1c72c26
#
_cell.length_a   1.000
_cell.length_b   1.000
_cell.length_c   1.000
_cell.angle_alpha   90.00
_cell.angle_beta   90.00
_cell.angle_gamma   90.00
#
_symmetry.space_group_name_H-M   'P 1'
#
loop_
_entity.id
_entity.type
_entity.pdbx_description
1 polymer ?
#
loop_
_entity_poly.entity_id
_entity_poly.type
_entity_poly.pdbx_seq_one_letter_code
_entity_poly.pdbx_strand_id
1 'polypeptide(L)'
;MGLSEEELKEGHRKRLRERYFRSDLKSFKDYEVLELLLIYAIPRIDVKPIAKQLLIRFGSLRRVLDAAPFELLGVPGMGPNSVGLFRLFKDIASRYLEEEVRSCDMLDDIEKVSDFLRMKIGGSKRELFVPLFLDMHNHLIAYDVYRGSVNQNNVTPREIVTQCLLCGASKLIIAHNHPSGVLEPSQTDIRFTRTLKMLLEALDIQLTDHLIVTGNLCHSIMPLIELYEKRPEYNSGL
;
A
#
# COMPACT_ATOMS: atom_id res chain seq x y z
N MET A 1 -13.76 10.32 49.25
CA MET A 1 -12.48 10.71 48.67
C MET A 1 -12.58 10.40 47.20
N GLY A 2 -12.65 11.43 46.33
CA GLY A 2 -12.70 11.21 44.88
C GLY A 2 -11.29 10.82 44.37
N LEU A 3 -11.25 9.94 43.36
CA LEU A 3 -9.99 9.60 42.68
C LEU A 3 -9.39 10.85 42.04
N SER A 4 -8.06 10.99 42.09
CA SER A 4 -7.35 12.06 41.40
C SER A 4 -7.51 11.94 39.90
N GLU A 5 -7.33 13.03 39.16
CA GLU A 5 -7.32 12.99 37.66
C GLU A 5 -6.27 12.01 37.09
N GLU A 6 -5.14 11.85 37.78
CA GLU A 6 -4.09 10.88 37.39
C GLU A 6 -4.55 9.44 37.60
N GLU A 7 -5.17 9.12 38.72
CA GLU A 7 -5.72 7.77 38.97
C GLU A 7 -6.86 7.42 38.01
N LEU A 8 -7.68 8.37 37.62
CA LEU A 8 -8.74 8.19 36.61
C LEU A 8 -8.14 7.93 35.20
N LYS A 9 -7.08 8.65 34.85
CA LYS A 9 -6.35 8.48 33.57
C LYS A 9 -5.60 7.14 33.51
N GLU A 10 -4.93 6.76 34.57
CA GLU A 10 -4.24 5.47 34.65
C GLU A 10 -5.23 4.30 34.66
N GLY A 11 -6.32 4.41 35.34
CA GLY A 11 -7.44 3.45 35.32
C GLY A 11 -8.06 3.32 33.94
N HIS A 12 -8.18 4.41 33.16
CA HIS A 12 -8.68 4.35 31.76
C HIS A 12 -7.73 3.60 30.84
N ARG A 13 -6.42 3.90 30.88
CA ARG A 13 -5.40 3.20 30.09
C ARG A 13 -5.36 1.70 30.39
N LYS A 14 -5.46 1.34 31.67
CA LYS A 14 -5.51 -0.06 32.10
C LYS A 14 -6.73 -0.76 31.52
N ARG A 15 -7.93 -0.17 31.67
CA ARG A 15 -9.18 -0.74 31.12
C ARG A 15 -9.15 -0.89 29.60
N LEU A 16 -8.55 0.07 28.87
CA LEU A 16 -8.44 0.01 27.41
C LEU A 16 -7.56 -1.16 26.96
N ARG A 17 -6.40 -1.35 27.63
CA ARG A 17 -5.53 -2.51 27.39
C ARG A 17 -6.19 -3.84 27.74
N GLU A 18 -6.85 -3.92 28.90
CA GLU A 18 -7.55 -5.14 29.31
C GLU A 18 -8.69 -5.50 28.35
N ARG A 19 -9.42 -4.50 27.84
CA ARG A 19 -10.44 -4.72 26.80
C ARG A 19 -9.82 -5.28 25.52
N TYR A 20 -8.69 -4.75 25.08
CA TYR A 20 -7.97 -5.26 23.91
C TYR A 20 -7.58 -6.73 24.07
N PHE A 21 -7.03 -7.12 25.20
CA PHE A 21 -6.68 -8.52 25.47
C PHE A 21 -7.88 -9.48 25.55
N ARG A 22 -9.08 -8.95 25.80
CA ARG A 22 -10.31 -9.78 25.89
C ARG A 22 -11.07 -9.89 24.57
N SER A 23 -11.03 -8.89 23.72
CA SER A 23 -11.94 -8.79 22.57
C SER A 23 -11.28 -8.40 21.26
N ASP A 24 -9.94 -8.37 21.20
CA ASP A 24 -9.19 -7.86 20.05
C ASP A 24 -9.65 -6.43 19.67
N LEU A 25 -9.43 -6.03 18.42
CA LEU A 25 -9.86 -4.72 17.90
C LEU A 25 -11.31 -4.67 17.39
N LYS A 26 -12.02 -5.81 17.32
CA LYS A 26 -13.37 -5.91 16.72
C LYS A 26 -14.40 -4.98 17.34
N SER A 27 -14.27 -4.71 18.64
CA SER A 27 -15.18 -3.83 19.38
C SER A 27 -14.68 -2.39 19.50
N PHE A 28 -13.54 -2.06 18.91
CA PHE A 28 -12.91 -0.74 19.00
C PHE A 28 -13.35 0.16 17.87
N LYS A 29 -13.66 1.42 18.19
CA LYS A 29 -13.79 2.48 17.20
C LYS A 29 -12.40 2.96 16.78
N ASP A 30 -12.26 3.52 15.59
CA ASP A 30 -10.97 3.99 15.05
C ASP A 30 -10.19 4.88 16.01
N TYR A 31 -10.87 5.80 16.73
CA TYR A 31 -10.18 6.64 17.70
C TYR A 31 -9.65 5.85 18.91
N GLU A 32 -10.31 4.76 19.30
CA GLU A 32 -9.87 3.91 20.42
C GLU A 32 -8.66 3.06 20.02
N VAL A 33 -8.60 2.64 18.75
CA VAL A 33 -7.40 1.98 18.17
C VAL A 33 -6.21 2.93 18.20
N LEU A 34 -6.40 4.19 17.75
CA LEU A 34 -5.34 5.20 17.81
C LEU A 34 -4.95 5.53 19.25
N GLU A 35 -5.92 5.64 20.15
CA GLU A 35 -5.68 5.85 21.57
C GLU A 35 -4.85 4.71 22.16
N LEU A 36 -5.17 3.45 21.83
CA LEU A 36 -4.42 2.28 22.26
C LEU A 36 -2.97 2.32 21.79
N LEU A 37 -2.71 2.69 20.54
CA LEU A 37 -1.35 2.89 20.02
C LEU A 37 -0.63 4.03 20.75
N LEU A 38 -1.29 5.16 20.92
CA LEU A 38 -0.71 6.35 21.54
C LEU A 38 -0.34 6.16 23.02
N ILE A 39 -1.07 5.36 23.77
CA ILE A 39 -0.72 5.09 25.19
C ILE A 39 0.63 4.37 25.34
N TYR A 40 1.12 3.67 24.33
CA TYR A 40 2.45 3.07 24.34
C TYR A 40 3.56 4.07 23.99
N ALA A 41 3.27 5.10 23.20
CA ALA A 41 4.25 6.10 22.78
C ALA A 41 4.29 7.34 23.69
N ILE A 42 3.17 7.68 24.33
CA ILE A 42 3.02 8.92 25.09
C ILE A 42 2.57 8.56 26.52
N PRO A 43 3.47 8.56 27.50
CA PRO A 43 3.14 8.27 28.88
C PRO A 43 2.41 9.44 29.58
N ARG A 44 1.68 9.14 30.62
CA ARG A 44 1.15 10.07 31.66
C ARG A 44 0.10 11.09 31.25
N ILE A 45 -0.16 11.34 29.97
CA ILE A 45 -1.18 12.29 29.52
C ILE A 45 -2.41 11.56 28.95
N ASP A 46 -3.55 12.24 28.92
CA ASP A 46 -4.72 11.75 28.19
C ASP A 46 -4.50 11.89 26.68
N VAL A 47 -4.40 10.76 25.97
CA VAL A 47 -4.16 10.70 24.53
C VAL A 47 -5.44 10.63 23.70
N LYS A 48 -6.61 10.50 24.34
CA LYS A 48 -7.90 10.44 23.65
C LYS A 48 -8.21 11.70 22.81
N PRO A 49 -7.92 12.91 23.28
CA PRO A 49 -8.07 14.12 22.47
C PRO A 49 -7.18 14.08 21.21
N ILE A 50 -5.94 13.59 21.35
CA ILE A 50 -5.00 13.46 20.23
C ILE A 50 -5.53 12.48 19.20
N ALA A 51 -5.99 11.30 19.64
CA ALA A 51 -6.58 10.28 18.77
C ALA A 51 -7.79 10.81 17.96
N LYS A 52 -8.67 11.57 18.62
CA LYS A 52 -9.80 12.22 17.95
C LYS A 52 -9.37 13.29 16.94
N GLN A 53 -8.39 14.14 17.29
CA GLN A 53 -7.86 15.17 16.40
C GLN A 53 -7.21 14.55 15.14
N LEU A 54 -6.52 13.43 15.29
CA LEU A 54 -5.97 12.68 14.15
C LEU A 54 -7.09 12.24 13.20
N LEU A 55 -8.18 11.67 13.70
CA LEU A 55 -9.30 11.26 12.83
C LEU A 55 -10.02 12.45 12.20
N ILE A 56 -10.20 13.55 12.94
CA ILE A 56 -10.81 14.78 12.39
C ILE A 56 -9.94 15.30 11.23
N ARG A 57 -8.62 15.33 11.40
CA ARG A 57 -7.70 15.87 10.41
C ARG A 57 -7.52 14.98 9.18
N PHE A 58 -7.43 13.67 9.37
CA PHE A 58 -7.10 12.73 8.30
C PHE A 58 -8.31 11.90 7.80
N GLY A 59 -9.40 11.86 8.54
CA GLY A 59 -10.68 11.27 8.15
C GLY A 59 -10.82 9.77 8.43
N SER A 60 -9.75 8.98 8.52
CA SER A 60 -9.80 7.54 8.83
C SER A 60 -8.51 7.04 9.46
N LEU A 61 -8.58 5.89 10.14
CA LEU A 61 -7.41 5.20 10.70
C LEU A 61 -6.33 4.95 9.65
N ARG A 62 -6.72 4.48 8.47
CA ARG A 62 -5.80 4.25 7.36
C ARG A 62 -5.06 5.51 6.96
N ARG A 63 -5.78 6.62 6.74
CA ARG A 63 -5.17 7.89 6.33
C ARG A 63 -4.25 8.46 7.40
N VAL A 64 -4.51 8.20 8.68
CA VAL A 64 -3.60 8.55 9.77
C VAL A 64 -2.29 7.77 9.63
N LEU A 65 -2.36 6.45 9.40
CA LEU A 65 -1.18 5.59 9.25
C LEU A 65 -0.40 5.88 7.95
N ASP A 66 -1.08 6.36 6.90
CA ASP A 66 -0.47 6.72 5.62
C ASP A 66 0.09 8.16 5.61
N ALA A 67 -0.23 8.97 6.61
CA ALA A 67 0.18 10.38 6.67
C ALA A 67 1.70 10.53 6.77
N ALA A 68 2.22 11.57 6.11
CA ALA A 68 3.65 11.85 6.18
C ALA A 68 4.08 12.29 7.60
N PRO A 69 5.32 12.00 8.02
CA PRO A 69 5.80 12.33 9.36
C PRO A 69 5.59 13.80 9.75
N PHE A 70 5.84 14.73 8.83
CA PHE A 70 5.65 16.15 9.10
C PHE A 70 4.19 16.55 9.29
N GLU A 71 3.25 15.85 8.65
CA GLU A 71 1.82 16.08 8.81
C GLU A 71 1.35 15.60 10.20
N LEU A 72 1.84 14.44 10.65
CA LEU A 72 1.57 13.91 11.99
C LEU A 72 2.17 14.79 13.08
N LEU A 73 3.41 15.26 12.91
CA LEU A 73 4.06 16.20 13.85
C LEU A 73 3.30 17.53 13.96
N GLY A 74 2.56 17.92 12.94
CA GLY A 74 1.69 19.10 12.97
C GLY A 74 0.40 18.93 13.79
N VAL A 75 0.16 17.78 14.42
CA VAL A 75 -0.98 17.55 15.33
C VAL A 75 -0.52 17.82 16.76
N PRO A 76 -1.18 18.73 17.50
CA PRO A 76 -0.81 19.02 18.88
C PRO A 76 -0.77 17.75 19.74
N GLY A 77 0.32 17.58 20.49
CA GLY A 77 0.55 16.40 21.33
C GLY A 77 1.22 15.20 20.63
N MET A 78 1.39 15.25 19.30
CA MET A 78 2.22 14.28 18.58
C MET A 78 3.69 14.67 18.66
N GLY A 79 4.55 13.68 18.88
CA GLY A 79 6.00 13.86 18.94
C GLY A 79 6.73 12.79 18.14
N PRO A 80 8.07 12.87 18.05
CA PRO A 80 8.89 11.91 17.29
C PRO A 80 8.61 10.45 17.64
N ASN A 81 8.41 10.14 18.92
CA ASN A 81 8.15 8.77 19.38
C ASN A 81 6.80 8.23 18.89
N SER A 82 5.74 9.03 18.94
CA SER A 82 4.43 8.61 18.45
C SER A 82 4.39 8.49 16.93
N VAL A 83 5.05 9.40 16.21
CA VAL A 83 5.22 9.31 14.76
C VAL A 83 6.06 8.09 14.38
N GLY A 84 7.15 7.84 15.11
CA GLY A 84 8.00 6.67 14.93
C GLY A 84 7.23 5.36 15.12
N LEU A 85 6.37 5.29 16.16
CA LEU A 85 5.53 4.11 16.41
C LEU A 85 4.54 3.85 15.26
N PHE A 86 3.88 4.88 14.72
CA PHE A 86 2.94 4.74 13.60
C PHE A 86 3.65 4.24 12.34
N ARG A 87 4.83 4.76 12.04
CA ARG A 87 5.66 4.28 10.93
C ARG A 87 6.08 2.84 11.12
N LEU A 88 6.62 2.52 12.29
CA LEU A 88 7.05 1.16 12.61
C LEU A 88 5.90 0.15 12.46
N PHE A 89 4.71 0.50 12.95
CA PHE A 89 3.53 -0.34 12.79
C PHE A 89 3.20 -0.60 11.31
N LYS A 90 3.23 0.46 10.48
CA LYS A 90 2.99 0.32 9.04
C LYS A 90 4.06 -0.51 8.35
N ASP A 91 5.33 -0.30 8.69
CA ASP A 91 6.45 -1.03 8.11
C ASP A 91 6.40 -2.52 8.48
N ILE A 92 6.04 -2.85 9.73
CA ILE A 92 5.85 -4.24 10.19
C ILE A 92 4.67 -4.89 9.45
N ALA A 93 3.53 -4.22 9.35
CA ALA A 93 2.37 -4.74 8.64
C ALA A 93 2.67 -4.97 7.14
N SER A 94 3.39 -4.05 6.50
CA SER A 94 3.85 -4.21 5.11
C SER A 94 4.79 -5.41 4.96
N ARG A 95 5.72 -5.61 5.89
CA ARG A 95 6.65 -6.74 5.87
C ARG A 95 5.94 -8.08 6.11
N TYR A 96 4.97 -8.11 7.01
CA TYR A 96 4.15 -9.29 7.25
C TYR A 96 3.41 -9.73 5.98
N LEU A 97 2.74 -8.80 5.29
CA LEU A 97 2.07 -9.08 4.02
C LEU A 97 3.03 -9.48 2.89
N GLU A 98 4.26 -8.91 2.89
CA GLU A 98 5.30 -9.31 1.93
C GLU A 98 5.71 -10.78 2.13
N GLU A 99 5.87 -11.24 3.36
CA GLU A 99 6.20 -12.63 3.65
C GLU A 99 5.09 -13.59 3.19
N GLU A 100 3.81 -13.21 3.36
CA GLU A 100 2.68 -13.98 2.84
C GLU A 100 2.71 -14.08 1.31
N VAL A 101 2.94 -12.96 0.63
CA VAL A 101 3.01 -12.91 -0.84
C VAL A 101 4.19 -13.71 -1.39
N ARG A 102 5.34 -13.72 -0.70
CA ARG A 102 6.52 -14.52 -1.11
C ARG A 102 6.28 -16.04 -0.99
N SER A 103 5.37 -16.46 -0.13
CA SER A 103 5.08 -17.86 0.13
C SER A 103 3.90 -18.42 -0.67
N CYS A 104 3.17 -17.59 -1.42
CA CYS A 104 1.99 -18.00 -2.18
C CYS A 104 2.23 -18.02 -3.69
N ASP A 105 1.39 -18.76 -4.43
CA ASP A 105 1.21 -18.56 -5.87
C ASP A 105 0.49 -17.22 -6.09
N MET A 106 1.18 -16.27 -6.70
CA MET A 106 0.66 -14.90 -6.85
C MET A 106 -0.53 -14.81 -7.83
N LEU A 107 -0.75 -15.80 -8.65
CA LEU A 107 -1.87 -15.82 -9.60
C LEU A 107 -3.13 -16.45 -8.98
N ASP A 108 -2.95 -17.40 -8.08
CA ASP A 108 -4.07 -18.05 -7.37
C ASP A 108 -4.56 -17.19 -6.19
N ASP A 109 -3.67 -16.38 -5.60
CA ASP A 109 -3.94 -15.56 -4.40
C ASP A 109 -3.92 -14.05 -4.69
N ILE A 110 -4.63 -13.61 -5.71
CA ILE A 110 -4.66 -12.20 -6.13
C ILE A 110 -5.11 -11.23 -5.01
N GLU A 111 -5.90 -11.71 -4.05
CA GLU A 111 -6.29 -10.91 -2.88
C GLU A 111 -5.08 -10.56 -2.02
N LYS A 112 -4.18 -11.52 -1.75
CA LYS A 112 -2.94 -11.26 -0.98
C LYS A 112 -2.03 -10.28 -1.70
N VAL A 113 -1.91 -10.42 -3.03
CA VAL A 113 -1.15 -9.48 -3.87
C VAL A 113 -1.76 -8.07 -3.77
N SER A 114 -3.08 -7.98 -3.86
CA SER A 114 -3.81 -6.71 -3.74
C SER A 114 -3.60 -6.07 -2.37
N ASP A 115 -3.68 -6.83 -1.29
CA ASP A 115 -3.49 -6.33 0.07
C ASP A 115 -2.05 -5.86 0.30
N PHE A 116 -1.06 -6.61 -0.17
CA PHE A 116 0.34 -6.20 -0.16
C PHE A 116 0.55 -4.88 -0.92
N LEU A 117 0.06 -4.78 -2.16
CA LEU A 117 0.21 -3.58 -2.97
C LEU A 117 -0.52 -2.38 -2.37
N ARG A 118 -1.74 -2.58 -1.86
CA ARG A 118 -2.50 -1.53 -1.17
C ARG A 118 -1.79 -1.03 0.08
N MET A 119 -1.16 -1.90 0.86
CA MET A 119 -0.35 -1.50 2.01
C MET A 119 0.91 -0.78 1.56
N LYS A 120 1.57 -1.25 0.51
CA LYS A 120 2.86 -0.73 0.02
C LYS A 120 2.73 0.64 -0.64
N ILE A 121 1.78 0.81 -1.55
CA ILE A 121 1.68 2.00 -2.41
C ILE A 121 0.33 2.71 -2.35
N GLY A 122 -0.75 2.07 -1.89
CA GLY A 122 -2.11 2.61 -1.98
C GLY A 122 -2.33 3.92 -1.21
N GLY A 123 -1.56 4.17 -0.15
CA GLY A 123 -1.63 5.42 0.64
C GLY A 123 -0.70 6.54 0.16
N SER A 124 0.09 6.31 -0.89
CA SER A 124 1.03 7.31 -1.40
C SER A 124 0.30 8.46 -2.09
N LYS A 125 0.71 9.70 -1.78
CA LYS A 125 0.23 10.93 -2.46
C LYS A 125 0.94 11.17 -3.81
N ARG A 126 1.95 10.37 -4.12
CA ARG A 126 2.69 10.40 -5.40
C ARG A 126 2.45 9.09 -6.10
N GLU A 127 2.50 9.11 -7.42
CA GLU A 127 2.50 7.90 -8.20
C GLU A 127 3.77 7.10 -7.92
N LEU A 128 3.59 5.82 -7.67
CA LEU A 128 4.62 4.81 -7.48
C LEU A 128 4.35 3.67 -8.44
N PHE A 129 5.39 3.12 -9.02
CA PHE A 129 5.31 1.97 -9.91
C PHE A 129 6.04 0.79 -9.28
N VAL A 130 5.44 -0.39 -9.34
CA VAL A 130 5.94 -1.62 -8.69
C VAL A 130 5.92 -2.77 -9.68
N PRO A 131 7.06 -3.19 -10.24
CA PRO A 131 7.18 -4.48 -10.91
C PRO A 131 7.36 -5.60 -9.89
N LEU A 132 6.62 -6.68 -10.07
CA LEU A 132 6.71 -7.92 -9.29
C LEU A 132 7.22 -9.02 -10.22
N PHE A 133 8.45 -9.45 -10.02
CA PHE A 133 9.16 -10.44 -10.83
C PHE A 133 8.88 -11.83 -10.29
N LEU A 134 8.34 -12.73 -11.15
CA LEU A 134 7.92 -14.06 -10.75
C LEU A 134 8.72 -15.14 -11.45
N ASP A 135 8.89 -16.27 -10.78
CA ASP A 135 9.39 -17.49 -11.38
C ASP A 135 8.32 -18.20 -12.24
N MET A 136 8.68 -19.36 -12.83
CA MET A 136 7.75 -20.17 -13.61
C MET A 136 6.59 -20.74 -12.78
N HIS A 137 6.74 -20.83 -11.46
CA HIS A 137 5.75 -21.35 -10.51
C HIS A 137 4.91 -20.23 -9.87
N ASN A 138 4.98 -19.00 -10.38
CA ASN A 138 4.28 -17.80 -9.90
C ASN A 138 4.73 -17.31 -8.51
N HIS A 139 5.90 -17.73 -8.02
CA HIS A 139 6.43 -17.21 -6.76
C HIS A 139 7.19 -15.92 -6.99
N LEU A 140 7.06 -15.00 -6.05
CA LEU A 140 7.75 -13.72 -6.08
C LEU A 140 9.27 -13.89 -5.88
N ILE A 141 10.07 -13.63 -6.92
CA ILE A 141 11.53 -13.60 -6.87
C ILE A 141 12.00 -12.28 -6.24
N ALA A 142 11.53 -11.17 -6.80
CA ALA A 142 11.91 -9.82 -6.43
C ALA A 142 10.80 -8.82 -6.77
N TYR A 143 10.88 -7.64 -6.19
CA TYR A 143 10.12 -6.46 -6.62
C TYR A 143 10.93 -5.21 -6.37
N ASP A 144 10.54 -4.11 -7.00
CA ASP A 144 11.12 -2.79 -6.75
C ASP A 144 10.01 -1.74 -6.62
N VAL A 145 10.34 -0.56 -6.10
CA VAL A 145 9.39 0.56 -5.97
C VAL A 145 10.00 1.80 -6.59
N TYR A 146 9.53 2.15 -7.76
CA TYR A 146 9.97 3.35 -8.49
C TYR A 146 9.11 4.55 -8.11
N ARG A 147 9.74 5.71 -7.92
CA ARG A 147 9.06 6.99 -7.69
C ARG A 147 8.78 7.67 -9.02
N GLY A 148 7.52 8.00 -9.26
CA GLY A 148 7.05 8.66 -10.47
C GLY A 148 6.19 7.73 -11.30
N SER A 149 5.44 8.32 -12.24
CA SER A 149 4.61 7.58 -13.18
C SER A 149 5.41 7.22 -14.42
N VAL A 150 4.86 6.28 -15.17
CA VAL A 150 5.22 5.96 -16.54
C VAL A 150 5.18 7.22 -17.44
N ASN A 151 4.33 8.19 -17.07
CA ASN A 151 4.15 9.48 -17.77
C ASN A 151 5.33 10.45 -17.66
N GLN A 152 6.21 10.29 -16.65
CA GLN A 152 7.31 11.22 -16.39
C GLN A 152 8.69 10.68 -16.84
N ASN A 153 8.72 9.64 -17.68
CA ASN A 153 9.94 8.95 -18.13
C ASN A 153 10.83 8.42 -16.97
N ASN A 154 10.26 8.26 -15.79
CA ASN A 154 10.99 7.75 -14.62
C ASN A 154 11.08 6.22 -14.60
N VAL A 155 10.28 5.53 -15.42
CA VAL A 155 10.31 4.08 -15.59
C VAL A 155 10.16 3.78 -17.06
N THR A 156 11.13 3.11 -17.64
CA THR A 156 11.10 2.73 -19.06
C THR A 156 10.88 1.23 -19.22
N PRO A 157 10.21 0.77 -20.31
CA PRO A 157 10.09 -0.65 -20.60
C PRO A 157 11.44 -1.36 -20.65
N ARG A 158 12.47 -0.69 -21.14
CA ARG A 158 13.85 -1.23 -21.21
C ARG A 158 14.40 -1.57 -19.83
N GLU A 159 14.21 -0.70 -18.84
CA GLU A 159 14.68 -0.94 -17.48
C GLU A 159 13.97 -2.14 -16.86
N ILE A 160 12.65 -2.26 -17.04
CA ILE A 160 11.88 -3.39 -16.53
C ILE A 160 12.31 -4.70 -17.18
N VAL A 161 12.46 -4.72 -18.50
CA VAL A 161 12.98 -5.88 -19.23
C VAL A 161 14.37 -6.27 -18.73
N THR A 162 15.26 -5.29 -18.54
CA THR A 162 16.60 -5.55 -18.01
C THR A 162 16.55 -6.21 -16.64
N GLN A 163 15.68 -5.73 -15.75
CA GLN A 163 15.50 -6.33 -14.41
C GLN A 163 14.94 -7.75 -14.49
N CYS A 164 13.95 -8.01 -15.36
CA CYS A 164 13.44 -9.36 -15.60
C CYS A 164 14.57 -10.34 -15.95
N LEU A 165 15.44 -9.94 -16.89
CA LEU A 165 16.58 -10.77 -17.29
C LEU A 165 17.61 -10.97 -16.18
N LEU A 166 17.91 -9.90 -15.44
CA LEU A 166 18.89 -9.96 -14.35
C LEU A 166 18.45 -10.87 -13.18
N CYS A 167 17.15 -10.88 -12.85
CA CYS A 167 16.64 -11.75 -11.78
C CYS A 167 16.14 -13.11 -12.26
N GLY A 168 16.15 -13.39 -13.56
CA GLY A 168 15.69 -14.65 -14.14
C GLY A 168 14.18 -14.83 -14.06
N ALA A 169 13.41 -13.74 -14.14
CA ALA A 169 11.95 -13.81 -14.09
C ALA A 169 11.38 -14.47 -15.36
N SER A 170 10.42 -15.37 -15.17
CA SER A 170 9.64 -15.97 -16.25
C SER A 170 8.30 -15.23 -16.45
N LYS A 171 7.83 -14.55 -15.44
CA LYS A 171 6.57 -13.78 -15.47
C LYS A 171 6.73 -12.44 -14.75
N LEU A 172 5.89 -11.50 -15.12
CA LEU A 172 5.88 -10.15 -14.54
C LEU A 172 4.44 -9.73 -14.25
N ILE A 173 4.20 -9.20 -13.06
CA ILE A 173 3.05 -8.36 -12.74
C ILE A 173 3.58 -6.94 -12.53
N ILE A 174 2.91 -5.96 -13.10
CA ILE A 174 3.21 -4.56 -12.81
C ILE A 174 2.04 -3.90 -12.10
N ALA A 175 2.35 -2.96 -11.22
CA ALA A 175 1.34 -2.21 -10.50
C ALA A 175 1.74 -0.75 -10.37
N HIS A 176 0.76 0.15 -10.35
CA HIS A 176 0.98 1.54 -9.95
C HIS A 176 -0.21 2.07 -9.19
N ASN A 177 0.00 3.08 -8.35
CA ASN A 177 -1.10 3.69 -7.64
C ASN A 177 -1.57 4.97 -8.33
N HIS A 178 -2.88 5.22 -8.25
CA HIS A 178 -3.49 6.49 -8.61
C HIS A 178 -3.86 7.28 -7.34
N PRO A 179 -3.11 8.32 -6.98
CA PRO A 179 -3.41 9.16 -5.82
C PRO A 179 -4.77 9.87 -5.90
N SER A 180 -5.28 10.08 -7.13
CA SER A 180 -6.62 10.63 -7.39
C SER A 180 -7.76 9.72 -6.93
N GLY A 181 -7.49 8.41 -6.75
CA GLY A 181 -8.50 7.40 -6.45
C GLY A 181 -9.27 6.88 -7.67
N VAL A 182 -8.92 7.31 -8.89
CA VAL A 182 -9.54 6.86 -10.14
C VAL A 182 -8.89 5.55 -10.58
N LEU A 183 -9.69 4.52 -10.90
CA LEU A 183 -9.20 3.21 -11.37
C LEU A 183 -9.00 3.12 -12.88
N GLU A 184 -9.43 4.16 -13.61
CA GLU A 184 -9.35 4.19 -15.06
C GLU A 184 -7.90 4.42 -15.51
N PRO A 185 -7.33 3.56 -16.39
CA PRO A 185 -5.98 3.73 -16.88
C PRO A 185 -5.88 4.94 -17.81
N SER A 186 -4.76 5.64 -17.75
CA SER A 186 -4.43 6.67 -18.73
C SER A 186 -4.03 6.04 -20.07
N GLN A 187 -4.08 6.83 -21.15
CA GLN A 187 -3.58 6.40 -22.48
C GLN A 187 -2.09 6.03 -22.45
N THR A 188 -1.34 6.63 -21.52
CA THR A 188 0.08 6.31 -21.34
C THR A 188 0.26 4.96 -20.65
N ASP A 189 -0.58 4.62 -19.67
CA ASP A 189 -0.55 3.31 -19.03
C ASP A 189 -0.83 2.20 -20.05
N ILE A 190 -1.84 2.42 -20.91
CA ILE A 190 -2.19 1.48 -21.98
C ILE A 190 -1.01 1.30 -22.95
N ARG A 191 -0.42 2.39 -23.43
CA ARG A 191 0.72 2.33 -24.37
C ARG A 191 1.94 1.65 -23.75
N PHE A 192 2.27 2.00 -22.51
CA PHE A 192 3.37 1.39 -21.78
C PHE A 192 3.18 -0.12 -21.63
N THR A 193 1.98 -0.54 -21.20
CA THR A 193 1.64 -1.96 -21.00
C THR A 193 1.80 -2.75 -22.31
N ARG A 194 1.26 -2.22 -23.41
CA ARG A 194 1.37 -2.87 -24.74
C ARG A 194 2.82 -2.98 -25.19
N THR A 195 3.59 -1.90 -25.06
CA THR A 195 5.02 -1.90 -25.43
C THR A 195 5.80 -2.91 -24.59
N LEU A 196 5.57 -2.91 -23.27
CA LEU A 196 6.24 -3.81 -22.34
C LEU A 196 5.87 -5.28 -22.65
N LYS A 197 4.58 -5.57 -22.86
CA LYS A 197 4.09 -6.91 -23.22
C LYS A 197 4.78 -7.44 -24.48
N MET A 198 4.82 -6.64 -25.54
CA MET A 198 5.48 -7.02 -26.80
C MET A 198 6.97 -7.31 -26.61
N LEU A 199 7.68 -6.49 -25.82
CA LEU A 199 9.12 -6.69 -25.56
C LEU A 199 9.39 -7.95 -24.73
N LEU A 200 8.54 -8.24 -23.74
CA LEU A 200 8.67 -9.41 -22.88
C LEU A 200 8.33 -10.70 -23.62
N GLU A 201 7.29 -10.69 -24.46
CA GLU A 201 6.92 -11.84 -25.31
C GLU A 201 8.06 -12.26 -26.24
N ALA A 202 8.82 -11.29 -26.80
CA ALA A 202 10.00 -11.58 -27.62
C ALA A 202 11.16 -12.25 -26.85
N LEU A 203 11.07 -12.30 -25.53
CA LEU A 203 12.07 -12.85 -24.62
C LEU A 203 11.52 -14.05 -23.82
N ASP A 204 10.38 -14.61 -24.23
CA ASP A 204 9.68 -15.69 -23.53
C ASP A 204 9.33 -15.37 -22.07
N ILE A 205 9.10 -14.08 -21.76
CA ILE A 205 8.65 -13.60 -20.46
C ILE A 205 7.19 -13.17 -20.57
N GLN A 206 6.34 -13.64 -19.68
CA GLN A 206 4.91 -13.30 -19.70
C GLN A 206 4.60 -12.07 -18.85
N LEU A 207 4.03 -11.01 -19.44
CA LEU A 207 3.34 -9.98 -18.68
C LEU A 207 1.96 -10.52 -18.25
N THR A 208 1.82 -10.88 -16.98
CA THR A 208 0.64 -11.56 -16.47
C THR A 208 -0.48 -10.59 -16.10
N ASP A 209 -0.12 -9.48 -15.48
CA ASP A 209 -1.11 -8.47 -15.09
C ASP A 209 -0.53 -7.07 -15.00
N HIS A 210 -1.44 -6.08 -15.08
CA HIS A 210 -1.17 -4.69 -14.76
C HIS A 210 -2.28 -4.18 -13.84
N LEU A 211 -1.89 -3.85 -12.61
CA LEU A 211 -2.79 -3.49 -11.52
C LEU A 211 -2.76 -1.99 -11.24
N ILE A 212 -3.93 -1.36 -11.23
CA ILE A 212 -4.08 0.01 -10.69
C ILE A 212 -4.52 -0.09 -9.24
N VAL A 213 -3.77 0.57 -8.37
CA VAL A 213 -3.97 0.56 -6.91
C VAL A 213 -4.47 1.93 -6.46
N THR A 214 -5.58 1.94 -5.74
CA THR A 214 -6.05 3.13 -5.02
C THR A 214 -5.99 2.86 -3.52
N GLY A 215 -6.36 3.85 -2.70
CA GLY A 215 -6.40 3.66 -1.25
C GLY A 215 -7.15 2.40 -0.80
N ASN A 216 -8.22 2.02 -1.48
CA ASN A 216 -9.11 0.92 -1.06
C ASN A 216 -9.23 -0.23 -2.06
N LEU A 217 -8.86 -0.01 -3.32
CA LEU A 217 -9.11 -0.96 -4.40
C LEU A 217 -7.83 -1.26 -5.17
N CYS A 218 -7.77 -2.46 -5.72
CA CYS A 218 -6.78 -2.90 -6.68
C CYS A 218 -7.54 -3.49 -7.88
N HIS A 219 -7.22 -3.07 -9.09
CA HIS A 219 -7.97 -3.43 -10.29
C HIS A 219 -7.02 -3.78 -11.44
N SER A 220 -7.28 -4.90 -12.12
CA SER A 220 -6.56 -5.31 -13.32
C SER A 220 -7.02 -4.53 -14.53
N ILE A 221 -6.08 -4.04 -15.34
CA ILE A 221 -6.39 -3.42 -16.62
C ILE A 221 -6.11 -4.33 -17.82
N MET A 222 -5.63 -5.54 -17.61
CA MET A 222 -5.35 -6.48 -18.71
C MET A 222 -6.57 -6.79 -19.58
N PRO A 223 -7.79 -7.00 -19.05
CA PRO A 223 -8.97 -7.20 -19.88
C PRO A 223 -9.25 -6.02 -20.84
N LEU A 224 -8.94 -4.81 -20.41
CA LEU A 224 -9.05 -3.62 -21.26
C LEU A 224 -7.97 -3.60 -22.33
N ILE A 225 -6.72 -3.95 -21.97
CA ILE A 225 -5.61 -4.05 -22.95
C ILE A 225 -5.94 -5.06 -24.05
N GLU A 226 -6.43 -6.24 -23.72
CA GLU A 226 -6.83 -7.28 -24.66
C GLU A 226 -7.97 -6.82 -25.58
N LEU A 227 -8.91 -6.01 -25.04
CA LEU A 227 -9.97 -5.42 -25.84
C LEU A 227 -9.44 -4.42 -26.87
N TYR A 228 -8.48 -3.60 -26.49
CA TYR A 228 -7.81 -2.66 -27.41
C TYR A 228 -7.00 -3.38 -28.50
N GLU A 229 -6.35 -4.50 -28.18
CA GLU A 229 -5.59 -5.31 -29.12
C GLU A 229 -6.49 -5.93 -30.21
N LYS A 230 -7.73 -6.25 -29.88
CA LYS A 230 -8.72 -6.85 -30.80
C LYS A 230 -9.39 -5.83 -31.76
N ARG A 231 -9.21 -4.52 -31.54
CA ARG A 231 -9.82 -3.47 -32.37
C ARG A 231 -8.82 -2.93 -33.39
N PRO A 232 -9.08 -3.08 -34.74
CA PRO A 232 -8.15 -2.66 -35.80
C PRO A 232 -7.85 -1.14 -35.79
N GLU A 233 -8.78 -0.34 -35.28
CA GLU A 233 -8.73 1.13 -35.27
C GLU A 233 -7.60 1.69 -34.37
N TYR A 234 -7.09 0.89 -33.43
CA TYR A 234 -6.03 1.29 -32.50
C TYR A 234 -4.64 0.73 -32.86
N ASN A 235 -4.52 -0.06 -33.95
CA ASN A 235 -3.25 -0.63 -34.41
C ASN A 235 -2.49 0.28 -35.41
N SER A 236 -3.03 1.44 -35.78
CA SER A 236 -2.45 2.34 -36.80
C SER A 236 -1.51 3.41 -36.24
N GLY A 237 -0.99 3.26 -35.03
CA GLY A 237 -0.15 4.26 -34.36
C GLY A 237 1.12 3.69 -33.71
N LEU A 238 1.82 2.76 -34.39
CA LEU A 238 3.19 2.35 -34.06
C LEU A 238 4.16 2.95 -35.08
#